data_60402e298a0f8ad6346c9f1582521ef9
#
_entry.id   60402e298a0f8ad6346c9f1582521ef9
#
_cell.length_a   1.000
_cell.length_b   1.000
_cell.length_c   1.000
_cell.angle_alpha   90.00
_cell.angle_beta   90.00
_cell.angle_gamma   90.00
#
_symmetry.space_group_name_H-M   'P 1'
#
loop_
_entity.id
_entity.type
_entity.pdbx_description
1 polymer ?
#
loop_
_entity_poly.entity_id
_entity_poly.type
_entity_poly.pdbx_seq_one_letter_code
_entity_poly.pdbx_strand_id
1 'polypeptide(L)'
;NCSVVLPVATAPKQVVHVNDCSAQINERFPETGVFSFGCIHPDFSDYRSELARVASLGLKGIKLHPIYQGVDFDDIRTLRVLDRAAELGLIVLSHAGLDVGFPGVVHVTPRMVRSALDQVGPMTLILAHMGGWRNWDQVEDLLPDTSVYLDTSYSLGNLAPLDDGFYRPEDLPMMPQEQFLRMVRTFGPHRI
;
A
#
# COMPACT_ATOMS: atom_id res chain seq x y z
N ASN A 1 -4.73 19.53 10.79
CA ASN A 1 -4.30 18.72 9.64
C ASN A 1 -3.27 17.72 10.12
N CYS A 2 -3.28 16.53 9.53
CA CYS A 2 -2.35 15.46 9.84
C CYS A 2 -1.79 14.92 8.52
N SER A 3 -0.50 14.60 8.51
CA SER A 3 0.18 13.97 7.37
C SER A 3 0.78 12.63 7.77
N VAL A 4 0.73 11.66 6.85
CA VAL A 4 1.29 10.32 7.06
C VAL A 4 2.47 10.13 6.13
N VAL A 5 3.63 9.81 6.69
CA VAL A 5 4.81 9.37 5.93
C VAL A 5 4.74 7.87 5.72
N LEU A 6 4.89 7.43 4.49
CA LEU A 6 4.80 6.03 4.06
C LEU A 6 6.15 5.58 3.47
N PRO A 7 7.13 5.27 4.30
CA PRO A 7 8.47 4.94 3.84
C PRO A 7 8.52 3.56 3.20
N VAL A 8 9.38 3.38 2.22
CA VAL A 8 9.60 2.10 1.54
C VAL A 8 11.06 1.66 1.71
N ALA A 9 11.27 0.46 2.25
CA ALA A 9 12.55 -0.22 2.17
C ALA A 9 12.62 -0.97 0.81
N THR A 10 13.44 -0.49 -0.09
CA THR A 10 13.67 -1.11 -1.41
C THR A 10 14.76 -2.20 -1.38
N ALA A 11 15.42 -2.35 -0.23
CA ALA A 11 16.37 -3.42 0.05
C ALA A 11 16.32 -3.82 1.53
N PRO A 12 16.56 -5.10 1.87
CA PRO A 12 16.49 -5.60 3.25
C PRO A 12 17.33 -4.80 4.25
N LYS A 13 18.54 -4.39 3.87
CA LYS A 13 19.46 -3.64 4.73
C LYS A 13 18.97 -2.28 5.22
N GLN A 14 17.93 -1.72 4.57
CA GLN A 14 17.37 -0.41 4.92
C GLN A 14 16.32 -0.50 6.05
N VAL A 15 15.72 -1.67 6.26
CA VAL A 15 14.51 -1.85 7.07
C VAL A 15 14.67 -1.27 8.48
N VAL A 16 15.68 -1.69 9.23
CA VAL A 16 15.88 -1.26 10.62
C VAL A 16 16.06 0.25 10.71
N HIS A 17 16.96 0.81 9.89
CA HIS A 17 17.24 2.25 9.90
C HIS A 17 16.00 3.09 9.54
N VAL A 18 15.23 2.67 8.55
CA VAL A 18 14.00 3.37 8.14
C VAL A 18 12.97 3.35 9.27
N ASN A 19 12.82 2.23 9.98
CA ASN A 19 11.91 2.11 11.12
C ASN A 19 12.34 2.98 12.29
N ASP A 20 13.64 3.10 12.55
CA ASP A 20 14.17 4.01 13.59
C ASP A 20 13.86 5.47 13.24
N CYS A 21 14.06 5.88 11.99
CA CYS A 21 13.69 7.23 11.54
C CYS A 21 12.18 7.47 11.67
N SER A 22 11.35 6.48 11.35
CA SER A 22 9.90 6.57 11.49
C SER A 22 9.46 6.76 12.94
N ALA A 23 10.10 6.06 13.89
CA ALA A 23 9.83 6.25 15.30
C ALA A 23 10.19 7.68 15.76
N GLN A 24 11.35 8.20 15.34
CA GLN A 24 11.76 9.58 15.64
C GLN A 24 10.79 10.65 15.06
N ILE A 25 10.23 10.40 13.89
CA ILE A 25 9.17 11.27 13.33
C ILE A 25 7.96 11.27 14.27
N ASN A 26 7.55 10.10 14.76
CA ASN A 26 6.36 9.95 15.61
C ASN A 26 6.54 10.59 17.00
N GLU A 27 7.75 10.60 17.54
CA GLU A 27 8.05 11.32 18.80
C GLU A 27 7.73 12.82 18.68
N ARG A 28 7.88 13.40 17.48
CA ARG A 28 7.63 14.81 17.19
C ARG A 28 6.23 15.10 16.68
N PHE A 29 5.36 14.11 16.60
CA PHE A 29 3.99 14.28 16.08
C PHE A 29 3.19 15.40 16.76
N PRO A 30 3.23 15.56 18.10
CA PRO A 30 2.47 16.63 18.76
C PRO A 30 2.82 18.04 18.27
N GLU A 31 4.05 18.24 17.83
CA GLU A 31 4.56 19.52 17.33
C GLU A 31 4.31 19.70 15.83
N THR A 32 4.43 18.64 15.07
CA THR A 32 4.49 18.69 13.60
C THR A 32 3.17 18.33 12.92
N GLY A 33 2.32 17.53 13.57
CA GLY A 33 1.15 16.91 12.94
C GLY A 33 1.52 15.88 11.86
N VAL A 34 2.78 15.41 11.86
CA VAL A 34 3.28 14.40 10.91
C VAL A 34 3.59 13.12 11.67
N PHE A 35 3.03 12.00 11.23
CA PHE A 35 3.41 10.69 11.74
C PHE A 35 3.82 9.76 10.59
N SER A 36 4.57 8.70 10.93
CA SER A 36 5.09 7.75 9.98
C SER A 36 4.59 6.34 10.27
N PHE A 37 4.34 5.57 9.21
CA PHE A 37 4.34 4.12 9.30
C PHE A 37 5.78 3.59 9.30
N GLY A 38 5.94 2.34 9.67
CA GLY A 38 7.17 1.60 9.42
C GLY A 38 7.20 1.01 8.02
N CYS A 39 8.20 0.20 7.77
CA CYS A 39 8.33 -0.59 6.56
C CYS A 39 8.90 -1.98 6.85
N ILE A 40 8.78 -2.87 5.88
CA ILE A 40 9.46 -4.16 5.86
C ILE A 40 9.79 -4.53 4.42
N HIS A 41 10.85 -5.30 4.20
CA HIS A 41 11.14 -5.92 2.91
C HIS A 41 10.82 -7.41 3.00
N PRO A 42 10.12 -8.02 2.02
CA PRO A 42 9.77 -9.44 2.06
C PRO A 42 10.98 -10.39 2.20
N ASP A 43 12.16 -9.99 1.73
CA ASP A 43 13.41 -10.74 1.87
C ASP A 43 14.18 -10.43 3.16
N PHE A 44 13.64 -9.61 4.07
CA PHE A 44 14.28 -9.37 5.36
C PHE A 44 14.16 -10.61 6.23
N SER A 45 15.29 -11.25 6.53
CA SER A 45 15.33 -12.59 7.16
C SER A 45 14.68 -12.63 8.56
N ASP A 46 14.89 -11.59 9.38
CA ASP A 46 14.32 -11.50 10.73
C ASP A 46 13.04 -10.65 10.78
N TYR A 47 12.18 -10.82 9.77
CA TYR A 47 10.94 -10.05 9.65
C TYR A 47 10.01 -10.18 10.87
N ARG A 48 9.99 -11.35 11.55
CA ARG A 48 9.08 -11.56 12.70
C ARG A 48 9.48 -10.69 13.89
N SER A 49 10.76 -10.64 14.21
CA SER A 49 11.29 -9.79 15.30
C SER A 49 11.16 -8.31 14.95
N GLU A 50 11.45 -7.95 13.70
CA GLU A 50 11.38 -6.56 13.28
C GLU A 50 9.93 -6.03 13.27
N LEU A 51 8.96 -6.80 12.82
CA LEU A 51 7.55 -6.39 12.90
C LEU A 51 7.08 -6.27 14.36
N ALA A 52 7.52 -7.15 15.25
CA ALA A 52 7.25 -6.99 16.68
C ALA A 52 7.91 -5.71 17.24
N ARG A 53 9.13 -5.37 16.79
CA ARG A 53 9.80 -4.12 17.14
C ARG A 53 9.04 -2.89 16.59
N VAL A 54 8.58 -2.92 15.34
CA VAL A 54 7.73 -1.88 14.74
C VAL A 54 6.51 -1.60 15.63
N ALA A 55 5.81 -2.65 16.06
CA ALA A 55 4.68 -2.50 16.97
C ALA A 55 5.11 -1.93 18.34
N SER A 56 6.24 -2.37 18.91
CA SER A 56 6.77 -1.88 20.19
C SER A 56 7.24 -0.42 20.15
N LEU A 57 7.70 0.05 19.00
CA LEU A 57 8.02 1.45 18.74
C LEU A 57 6.77 2.34 18.60
N GLY A 58 5.57 1.76 18.69
CA GLY A 58 4.30 2.50 18.57
C GLY A 58 3.89 2.84 17.14
N LEU A 59 4.61 2.35 16.14
CA LEU A 59 4.24 2.48 14.73
C LEU A 59 2.96 1.69 14.46
N LYS A 60 1.96 2.34 13.87
CA LYS A 60 0.61 1.77 13.71
C LYS A 60 0.44 0.86 12.51
N GLY A 61 1.40 0.88 11.60
CA GLY A 61 1.35 0.08 10.38
C GLY A 61 2.66 0.09 9.63
N ILE A 62 2.66 -0.60 8.51
CA ILE A 62 3.78 -0.70 7.58
C ILE A 62 3.35 -0.33 6.16
N LYS A 63 4.29 0.22 5.40
CA LYS A 63 4.15 0.42 3.95
C LYS A 63 4.86 -0.69 3.20
N LEU A 64 4.16 -1.25 2.22
CA LEU A 64 4.72 -2.15 1.19
C LEU A 64 4.67 -1.48 -0.17
N HIS A 65 5.67 -1.76 -0.99
CA HIS A 65 5.72 -1.33 -2.39
C HIS A 65 6.28 -2.47 -3.27
N PRO A 66 5.48 -3.48 -3.57
CA PRO A 66 5.93 -4.72 -4.19
C PRO A 66 6.73 -4.54 -5.47
N ILE A 67 6.39 -3.54 -6.32
CA ILE A 67 7.16 -3.28 -7.55
C ILE A 67 8.60 -2.84 -7.24
N TYR A 68 8.82 -2.00 -6.21
CA TYR A 68 10.16 -1.57 -5.81
C TYR A 68 10.90 -2.65 -5.01
N GLN A 69 10.17 -3.60 -4.46
CA GLN A 69 10.70 -4.72 -3.68
C GLN A 69 10.93 -5.97 -4.53
N GLY A 70 10.43 -5.99 -5.77
CA GLY A 70 10.61 -7.09 -6.72
C GLY A 70 9.92 -8.40 -6.30
N VAL A 71 8.79 -8.31 -5.57
CA VAL A 71 8.08 -9.48 -5.02
C VAL A 71 6.58 -9.31 -5.24
N ASP A 72 5.91 -10.36 -5.72
CA ASP A 72 4.46 -10.35 -5.89
C ASP A 72 3.72 -10.30 -4.55
N PHE A 73 2.53 -9.71 -4.55
CA PHE A 73 1.76 -9.51 -3.32
C PHE A 73 1.30 -10.84 -2.70
N ASP A 74 1.07 -11.87 -3.51
CA ASP A 74 0.70 -13.23 -3.08
C ASP A 74 1.89 -14.22 -3.05
N ASP A 75 3.14 -13.75 -3.20
CA ASP A 75 4.34 -14.57 -2.96
C ASP A 75 4.43 -14.95 -1.47
N ILE A 76 4.89 -16.16 -1.19
CA ILE A 76 5.03 -16.67 0.20
C ILE A 76 5.85 -15.74 1.09
N ARG A 77 6.82 -15.00 0.55
CA ARG A 77 7.63 -14.02 1.29
C ARG A 77 6.80 -12.83 1.74
N THR A 78 5.85 -12.37 0.91
CA THR A 78 4.89 -11.33 1.25
C THR A 78 3.83 -11.87 2.20
N LEU A 79 3.26 -13.05 1.92
CA LEU A 79 2.21 -13.65 2.75
C LEU A 79 2.63 -13.80 4.21
N ARG A 80 3.84 -14.27 4.49
CA ARG A 80 4.34 -14.40 5.87
C ARG A 80 4.53 -13.05 6.59
N VAL A 81 4.81 -11.98 5.84
CA VAL A 81 4.85 -10.61 6.38
C VAL A 81 3.43 -10.14 6.71
N LEU A 82 2.48 -10.35 5.81
CA LEU A 82 1.08 -10.00 6.01
C LEU A 82 0.49 -10.74 7.21
N ASP A 83 0.72 -12.05 7.31
CA ASP A 83 0.30 -12.88 8.44
C ASP A 83 0.84 -12.34 9.77
N ARG A 84 2.13 -12.04 9.82
CA ARG A 84 2.74 -11.48 11.03
C ARG A 84 2.22 -10.08 11.36
N ALA A 85 1.97 -9.25 10.37
CA ALA A 85 1.37 -7.92 10.57
C ALA A 85 -0.05 -8.05 11.13
N ALA A 86 -0.84 -9.00 10.62
CA ALA A 86 -2.18 -9.30 11.12
C ALA A 86 -2.16 -9.78 12.59
N GLU A 87 -1.25 -10.71 12.96
CA GLU A 87 -1.06 -11.16 14.34
C GLU A 87 -0.78 -9.99 15.31
N LEU A 88 -0.08 -8.97 14.85
CA LEU A 88 0.32 -7.81 15.65
C LEU A 88 -0.69 -6.65 15.58
N GLY A 89 -1.78 -6.79 14.82
CA GLY A 89 -2.76 -5.73 14.60
C GLY A 89 -2.20 -4.51 13.84
N LEU A 90 -1.14 -4.69 13.07
CA LEU A 90 -0.55 -3.62 12.26
C LEU A 90 -1.39 -3.37 11.01
N ILE A 91 -1.59 -2.10 10.69
CA ILE A 91 -2.17 -1.69 9.40
C ILE A 91 -1.13 -1.95 8.31
N VAL A 92 -1.55 -2.58 7.21
CA VAL A 92 -0.71 -2.67 6.01
C VAL A 92 -1.25 -1.72 4.95
N LEU A 93 -0.43 -0.78 4.49
CA LEU A 93 -0.73 0.03 3.32
C LEU A 93 0.20 -0.40 2.18
N SER A 94 -0.40 -0.88 1.09
CA SER A 94 0.36 -1.33 -0.09
C SER A 94 0.08 -0.46 -1.30
N HIS A 95 1.15 -0.18 -2.08
CA HIS A 95 0.96 0.21 -3.48
C HIS A 95 0.14 -0.87 -4.19
N ALA A 96 -0.73 -0.47 -5.12
CA ALA A 96 -1.54 -1.40 -5.90
C ALA A 96 -1.71 -0.92 -7.36
N GLY A 97 -1.78 -1.89 -8.27
CA GLY A 97 -1.90 -1.63 -9.69
C GLY A 97 -0.58 -1.36 -10.40
N LEU A 98 -0.67 -0.70 -11.54
CA LEU A 98 0.48 -0.30 -12.33
C LEU A 98 1.23 0.85 -11.63
N ASP A 99 2.54 0.84 -11.73
CA ASP A 99 3.40 1.95 -11.31
C ASP A 99 3.94 2.70 -12.55
N VAL A 100 3.88 4.02 -12.52
CA VAL A 100 4.35 4.85 -13.65
C VAL A 100 5.86 4.72 -13.89
N GLY A 101 6.63 4.42 -12.86
CA GLY A 101 8.08 4.19 -12.98
C GLY A 101 8.44 2.83 -13.58
N PHE A 102 7.48 1.88 -13.66
CA PHE A 102 7.70 0.53 -14.13
C PHE A 102 6.55 0.06 -15.05
N PRO A 103 6.37 0.69 -16.21
CA PRO A 103 5.28 0.35 -17.12
C PRO A 103 5.40 -1.10 -17.59
N GLY A 104 4.28 -1.81 -17.57
CA GLY A 104 4.18 -3.20 -18.06
C GLY A 104 4.43 -4.29 -17.01
N VAL A 105 4.77 -3.94 -15.77
CA VAL A 105 4.91 -4.90 -14.66
C VAL A 105 3.95 -4.53 -13.53
N VAL A 106 3.17 -5.50 -13.05
CA VAL A 106 2.24 -5.30 -11.94
C VAL A 106 2.44 -6.41 -10.91
N HIS A 107 2.93 -6.05 -9.73
CA HIS A 107 3.16 -6.97 -8.61
C HIS A 107 2.02 -6.97 -7.58
N VAL A 108 0.99 -6.14 -7.77
CA VAL A 108 -0.22 -6.10 -6.92
C VAL A 108 -1.43 -5.95 -7.81
N THR A 109 -1.99 -7.04 -8.26
CA THR A 109 -3.29 -7.06 -8.94
C THR A 109 -4.40 -7.36 -7.95
N PRO A 110 -5.67 -6.98 -8.22
CA PRO A 110 -6.80 -7.36 -7.37
C PRO A 110 -6.93 -8.87 -7.16
N ARG A 111 -6.54 -9.68 -8.16
CA ARG A 111 -6.51 -11.15 -8.04
C ARG A 111 -5.46 -11.62 -7.02
N MET A 112 -4.25 -11.05 -7.05
CA MET A 112 -3.21 -11.36 -6.06
C MET A 112 -3.64 -10.94 -4.65
N VAL A 113 -4.31 -9.77 -4.52
CA VAL A 113 -4.88 -9.33 -3.24
C VAL A 113 -5.90 -10.33 -2.72
N ARG A 114 -6.84 -10.78 -3.56
CA ARG A 114 -7.82 -11.81 -3.19
C ARG A 114 -7.13 -13.09 -2.73
N SER A 115 -6.17 -13.59 -3.52
CA SER A 115 -5.36 -14.76 -3.19
C SER A 115 -4.67 -14.64 -1.84
N ALA A 116 -4.09 -13.46 -1.55
CA ALA A 116 -3.43 -13.20 -0.28
C ALA A 116 -4.41 -13.18 0.90
N LEU A 117 -5.55 -12.51 0.77
CA LEU A 117 -6.57 -12.44 1.82
C LEU A 117 -7.17 -13.80 2.15
N ASP A 118 -7.37 -14.66 1.13
CA ASP A 118 -7.87 -16.02 1.33
C ASP A 118 -6.88 -16.91 2.11
N GLN A 119 -5.59 -16.59 2.08
CA GLN A 119 -4.54 -17.34 2.77
C GLN A 119 -4.17 -16.78 4.15
N VAL A 120 -4.13 -15.46 4.30
CA VAL A 120 -3.74 -14.80 5.56
C VAL A 120 -4.95 -14.59 6.47
N GLY A 121 -6.14 -14.40 5.90
CA GLY A 121 -7.35 -14.10 6.64
C GLY A 121 -7.52 -12.61 6.97
N PRO A 122 -8.38 -12.28 7.94
CA PRO A 122 -8.76 -10.90 8.23
C PRO A 122 -7.58 -10.05 8.71
N MET A 123 -7.38 -8.89 8.06
CA MET A 123 -6.38 -7.90 8.42
C MET A 123 -6.85 -6.50 8.03
N THR A 124 -6.22 -5.47 8.58
CA THR A 124 -6.44 -4.09 8.11
C THR A 124 -5.49 -3.80 6.94
N LEU A 125 -6.02 -3.91 5.74
CA LEU A 125 -5.29 -3.67 4.50
C LEU A 125 -5.84 -2.43 3.77
N ILE A 126 -4.98 -1.47 3.49
CA ILE A 126 -5.26 -0.29 2.66
C ILE A 126 -4.54 -0.48 1.34
N LEU A 127 -5.27 -0.42 0.25
CA LEU A 127 -4.73 -0.48 -1.10
C LEU A 127 -4.70 0.92 -1.70
N ALA A 128 -3.52 1.37 -2.09
CA ALA A 128 -3.35 2.66 -2.74
C ALA A 128 -4.05 2.72 -4.10
N HIS A 129 -4.34 3.95 -4.55
CA HIS A 129 -4.80 4.22 -5.91
C HIS A 129 -6.15 3.58 -6.23
N MET A 130 -7.12 3.69 -5.29
CA MET A 130 -8.45 3.06 -5.39
C MET A 130 -8.37 1.55 -5.63
N GLY A 131 -7.42 0.88 -4.93
CA GLY A 131 -7.24 -0.56 -5.02
C GLY A 131 -6.37 -1.04 -6.17
N GLY A 132 -5.90 -0.14 -7.03
CA GLY A 132 -4.95 -0.46 -8.10
C GLY A 132 -5.11 0.42 -9.33
N TRP A 133 -4.16 1.34 -9.52
CA TRP A 133 -4.17 2.21 -10.70
C TRP A 133 -4.22 1.40 -11.99
N ARG A 134 -5.17 1.73 -12.86
CA ARG A 134 -5.50 1.05 -14.13
C ARG A 134 -6.09 -0.37 -14.00
N ASN A 135 -6.39 -0.85 -12.78
CA ASN A 135 -7.03 -2.15 -12.53
C ASN A 135 -8.42 -2.02 -11.88
N TRP A 136 -9.05 -0.84 -11.93
CA TRP A 136 -10.26 -0.51 -11.18
C TRP A 136 -11.47 -1.40 -11.50
N ASP A 137 -11.63 -1.86 -12.74
CA ASP A 137 -12.69 -2.81 -13.10
C ASP A 137 -12.53 -4.12 -12.33
N GLN A 138 -11.29 -4.64 -12.24
CA GLN A 138 -11.02 -5.86 -11.46
C GLN A 138 -11.19 -5.62 -9.94
N VAL A 139 -10.95 -4.40 -9.44
CA VAL A 139 -11.21 -4.04 -8.05
C VAL A 139 -12.71 -4.11 -7.77
N GLU A 140 -13.55 -3.54 -8.66
CA GLU A 140 -15.02 -3.62 -8.57
C GLU A 140 -15.53 -5.07 -8.62
N ASP A 141 -14.89 -5.94 -9.39
CA ASP A 141 -15.32 -7.33 -9.57
C ASP A 141 -14.88 -8.26 -8.43
N LEU A 142 -13.67 -8.05 -7.88
CA LEU A 142 -13.02 -9.05 -7.03
C LEU A 142 -12.93 -8.70 -5.54
N LEU A 143 -13.07 -7.43 -5.16
CA LEU A 143 -12.78 -6.99 -3.79
C LEU A 143 -13.99 -6.44 -2.99
N PRO A 144 -15.22 -6.34 -3.49
CA PRO A 144 -16.32 -5.73 -2.74
C PRO A 144 -16.67 -6.45 -1.43
N ASP A 145 -16.59 -7.77 -1.42
CA ASP A 145 -16.91 -8.65 -0.28
C ASP A 145 -15.73 -8.84 0.69
N THR A 146 -14.60 -8.15 0.45
CA THR A 146 -13.44 -8.16 1.34
C THR A 146 -13.48 -7.03 2.35
N SER A 147 -12.53 -7.02 3.31
CA SER A 147 -12.37 -5.96 4.32
C SER A 147 -11.37 -4.86 3.92
N VAL A 148 -10.93 -4.79 2.67
CA VAL A 148 -9.94 -3.82 2.22
C VAL A 148 -10.46 -2.39 2.27
N TYR A 149 -9.56 -1.46 2.58
CA TYR A 149 -9.75 -0.02 2.43
C TYR A 149 -9.05 0.44 1.15
N LEU A 150 -9.55 1.52 0.57
CA LEU A 150 -9.02 2.09 -0.68
C LEU A 150 -8.63 3.54 -0.43
N ASP A 151 -7.42 3.95 -0.79
CA ASP A 151 -7.08 5.36 -0.78
C ASP A 151 -7.34 6.02 -2.15
N THR A 152 -7.54 7.31 -2.17
CA THR A 152 -7.86 8.06 -3.40
C THR A 152 -6.63 8.64 -4.09
N SER A 153 -5.44 8.39 -3.53
CA SER A 153 -4.21 8.94 -4.09
C SER A 153 -4.02 8.48 -5.54
N TYR A 154 -3.50 9.38 -6.38
CA TYR A 154 -3.16 9.10 -7.77
C TYR A 154 -4.32 8.56 -8.65
N SER A 155 -5.56 8.66 -8.19
CA SER A 155 -6.73 8.12 -8.91
C SER A 155 -7.72 9.19 -9.33
N LEU A 156 -7.77 10.30 -8.60
CA LEU A 156 -8.72 11.39 -8.83
C LEU A 156 -7.97 12.68 -9.21
N GLY A 157 -8.63 13.51 -10.01
CA GLY A 157 -8.06 14.79 -10.46
C GLY A 157 -7.41 14.69 -11.83
N ASN A 158 -6.31 15.39 -12.03
CA ASN A 158 -5.56 15.41 -13.28
C ASN A 158 -4.09 15.11 -13.03
N LEU A 159 -3.52 14.25 -13.86
CA LEU A 159 -2.08 14.06 -13.97
C LEU A 159 -1.61 14.68 -15.28
N ALA A 160 -0.63 15.55 -15.20
CA ALA A 160 0.06 16.06 -16.36
C ALA A 160 1.40 15.33 -16.52
N PRO A 161 1.74 14.82 -17.71
CA PRO A 161 3.06 14.28 -17.95
C PRO A 161 4.12 15.39 -17.84
N LEU A 162 5.35 15.01 -17.52
CA LEU A 162 6.50 15.91 -17.62
C LEU A 162 6.82 16.16 -19.10
N ASP A 163 7.46 17.31 -19.38
CA ASP A 163 7.89 17.67 -20.74
C ASP A 163 9.15 16.88 -21.21
N ASP A 164 9.33 15.67 -20.70
CA ASP A 164 10.42 14.76 -21.06
C ASP A 164 10.06 13.79 -22.21
N GLY A 165 8.77 13.81 -22.63
CA GLY A 165 8.26 12.96 -23.70
C GLY A 165 8.10 11.48 -23.36
N PHE A 166 8.29 11.09 -22.10
CA PHE A 166 8.18 9.70 -21.67
C PHE A 166 6.71 9.23 -21.60
N TYR A 167 5.82 10.08 -21.09
CA TYR A 167 4.39 9.84 -21.07
C TYR A 167 3.63 10.88 -21.88
N ARG A 168 2.57 10.45 -22.55
CA ARG A 168 1.55 11.31 -23.13
C ARG A 168 0.38 11.42 -22.14
N PRO A 169 -0.49 12.46 -22.24
CA PRO A 169 -1.67 12.59 -21.38
C PRO A 169 -2.56 11.33 -21.36
N GLU A 170 -2.72 10.67 -22.50
CA GLU A 170 -3.52 9.45 -22.63
C GLU A 170 -2.90 8.22 -21.94
N ASP A 171 -1.61 8.27 -21.63
CA ASP A 171 -0.90 7.21 -20.89
C ASP A 171 -1.13 7.30 -19.37
N LEU A 172 -1.68 8.43 -18.89
CA LEU A 172 -1.94 8.73 -17.48
C LEU A 172 -3.44 8.87 -17.18
N PRO A 173 -4.26 7.84 -17.45
CA PRO A 173 -5.71 7.94 -17.24
C PRO A 173 -6.05 8.06 -15.75
N MET A 174 -6.98 8.96 -15.45
CA MET A 174 -7.60 9.09 -14.15
C MET A 174 -8.92 8.31 -14.11
N MET A 175 -9.33 7.93 -12.91
CA MET A 175 -10.61 7.24 -12.73
C MET A 175 -11.78 8.13 -13.17
N PRO A 176 -12.68 7.63 -14.04
CA PRO A 176 -13.90 8.37 -14.38
C PRO A 176 -14.77 8.63 -13.15
N GLN A 177 -15.36 9.80 -13.05
CA GLN A 177 -16.22 10.17 -11.92
C GLN A 177 -17.35 9.15 -11.67
N GLU A 178 -17.96 8.63 -12.74
CA GLU A 178 -19.02 7.62 -12.62
C GLU A 178 -18.50 6.32 -11.99
N GLN A 179 -17.30 5.89 -12.35
CA GLN A 179 -16.65 4.72 -11.75
C GLN A 179 -16.34 4.96 -10.26
N PHE A 180 -15.79 6.12 -9.92
CA PHE A 180 -15.58 6.49 -8.53
C PHE A 180 -16.87 6.42 -7.71
N LEU A 181 -17.96 7.01 -8.22
CA LEU A 181 -19.26 6.99 -7.52
C LEU A 181 -19.82 5.55 -7.38
N ARG A 182 -19.62 4.68 -8.37
CA ARG A 182 -19.98 3.27 -8.23
C ARG A 182 -19.17 2.60 -7.12
N MET A 183 -17.85 2.78 -7.13
CA MET A 183 -16.97 2.20 -6.10
C MET A 183 -17.34 2.69 -4.69
N VAL A 184 -17.64 3.99 -4.51
CA VAL A 184 -18.10 4.53 -3.23
C VAL A 184 -19.40 3.85 -2.76
N ARG A 185 -20.34 3.57 -3.66
CA ARG A 185 -21.58 2.86 -3.33
C ARG A 185 -21.33 1.40 -2.97
N THR A 186 -20.43 0.74 -3.69
CA THR A 186 -20.12 -0.68 -3.54
C THR A 186 -19.30 -0.97 -2.29
N PHE A 187 -18.24 -0.20 -2.05
CA PHE A 187 -17.37 -0.40 -0.89
C PHE A 187 -17.89 0.31 0.37
N GLY A 188 -18.69 1.34 0.21
CA GLY A 188 -19.13 2.23 1.27
C GLY A 188 -18.11 3.35 1.56
N PRO A 189 -18.58 4.57 1.88
CA PRO A 189 -17.70 5.73 2.06
C PRO A 189 -16.74 5.61 3.27
N HIS A 190 -17.01 4.67 4.18
CA HIS A 190 -16.17 4.42 5.35
C HIS A 190 -14.94 3.55 5.04
N ARG A 191 -14.85 3.01 3.82
CA ARG A 191 -13.69 2.24 3.35
C ARG A 191 -12.86 2.98 2.28
N ILE A 192 -13.21 4.25 1.99
CA ILE A 192 -12.52 5.09 1.02
C ILE A 192 -12.02 6.36 1.69
#